data_565118f3747200f674778aa3d985b7c9
#
_entry.id   565118f3747200f674778aa3d985b7c9
#
_cell.length_a   1.000
_cell.length_b   1.000
_cell.length_c   1.000
_cell.angle_alpha   90.00
_cell.angle_beta   90.00
_cell.angle_gamma   90.00
#
_symmetry.space_group_name_H-M   'P 1'
#
loop_
_entity.id
_entity.type
_entity.pdbx_description
1 polymer ?
#
loop_
_entity_poly.entity_id
_entity_poly.type
_entity_poly.pdbx_seq_one_letter_code
_entity_poly.pdbx_strand_id
1 'polypeptide(L)' 'MRQGKVFYNDDFAGIITETNEGDYLFEYD' A
#
# COMPACT_ATOMS: atom_id res chain seq x y z
N MET A 1 -1.38 -10.40 7.35
CA MET A 1 -1.61 -9.21 6.50
C MET A 1 -0.71 -8.07 6.96
N ARG A 2 -0.03 -7.44 6.03
CA ARG A 2 0.83 -6.31 6.35
C ARG A 2 0.48 -5.15 5.43
N GLN A 3 0.62 -3.94 5.94
CA GLN A 3 0.31 -2.75 5.17
C GLN A 3 1.45 -1.76 5.24
N GLY A 4 1.64 -1.03 4.15
CA GLY A 4 2.63 0.03 4.10
C GLY A 4 2.04 1.25 3.46
N LYS A 5 2.57 2.41 3.84
CA LYS A 5 2.15 3.67 3.22
C LYS A 5 3.06 3.96 2.05
N VAL A 6 2.47 4.44 0.97
CA VAL A 6 3.22 4.78 -0.23
C VAL A 6 3.18 6.29 -0.42
N PHE A 7 4.35 6.87 -0.70
CA PHE A 7 4.48 8.30 -0.89
C PHE A 7 5.09 8.59 -2.24
N TYR A 8 4.71 9.73 -2.79
CA TYR A 8 5.29 10.21 -4.03
C TYR A 8 5.54 11.71 -3.89
N ASN A 9 6.79 12.14 -4.08
CA ASN A 9 7.18 13.55 -3.92
C ASN A 9 6.74 14.09 -2.55
N ASP A 10 6.93 13.30 -1.51
CA ASP A 10 6.57 13.67 -0.14
C ASP A 10 5.08 13.77 0.10
N ASP A 11 4.26 13.41 -0.88
CA ASP A 11 2.82 13.38 -0.73
C ASP A 11 2.33 11.96 -0.54
N PHE A 12 1.34 11.79 0.35
CA PHE A 12 0.76 10.49 0.60
C PHE A 12 -0.01 10.03 -0.66
N ALA A 13 0.36 8.88 -1.18
CA ALA A 13 -0.25 8.38 -2.42
C ALA A 13 -1.27 7.29 -2.16
N GLY A 14 -1.07 6.47 -1.16
CA GLY A 14 -2.00 5.38 -0.91
C GLY A 14 -1.44 4.34 0.03
N ILE A 15 -2.13 3.23 0.10
CA ILE A 15 -1.78 2.12 0.99
C ILE A 15 -1.61 0.85 0.17
N ILE A 16 -0.51 0.15 0.41
CA ILE A 16 -0.30 -1.16 -0.19
C ILE A 16 -0.49 -2.22 0.90
N THR A 17 -1.23 -3.26 0.59
CA THR A 17 -1.54 -4.33 1.53
C THR A 17 -1.01 -5.64 1.00
N GLU A 18 -0.27 -6.36 1.84
CA GLU A 18 0.16 -7.72 1.53
C GLU A 18 -0.83 -8.68 2.16
N THR A 19 -1.47 -9.51 1.34
CA THR A 19 -2.45 -10.47 1.84
C THR A 19 -1.76 -11.72 2.36
N ASN A 20 -2.51 -12.54 3.08
CA ASN A 20 -1.97 -13.80 3.61
C ASN A 20 -1.62 -14.79 2.51
N GLU A 21 -2.12 -14.58 1.32
CA GLU A 21 -1.87 -15.47 0.19
C GLU A 21 -0.67 -15.04 -0.65
N GLY A 22 -0.02 -13.95 -0.26
CA GLY A 22 1.15 -13.49 -0.97
C GLY A 22 0.86 -12.49 -2.08
N ASP A 23 -0.37 -12.03 -2.19
CA ASP A 23 -0.75 -11.02 -3.17
C ASP A 23 -0.64 -9.63 -2.57
N TYR A 24 -0.61 -8.63 -3.47
CA TYR A 24 -0.56 -7.24 -3.06
C TYR A 24 -1.74 -6.48 -3.64
N LEU A 25 -2.30 -5.61 -2.82
CA LEU A 25 -3.37 -4.72 -3.24
C LEU A 25 -2.93 -3.29 -2.98
N PHE A 26 -3.17 -2.41 -3.92
CA PHE A 26 -2.83 -1.01 -3.75
C PHE A 26 -4.08 -0.17 -3.85
N GLU A 27 -4.26 0.71 -2.86
CA GLU A 27 -5.40 1.61 -2.84
C GLU A 27 -4.90 3.05 -2.84
N TYR A 28 -5.36 3.81 -3.81
CA TYR A 28 -5.05 5.23 -3.86
C TYR A 28 -5.81 5.98 -2.78
N ASP A 29 -5.18 7.00 -2.24
CA ASP A 29 -5.82 7.88 -1.27
C ASP A 29 -6.93 8.71 -1.92
#